data_6ce0b5743d07b0d9265f310beaf33ec4
#
_entry.id   6ce0b5743d07b0d9265f310beaf33ec4
#
_cell.length_a   1.000
_cell.length_b   1.000
_cell.length_c   1.000
_cell.angle_alpha   90.00
_cell.angle_beta   90.00
_cell.angle_gamma   90.00
#
_symmetry.space_group_name_H-M   'P 1'
#
loop_
_entity.id
_entity.type
_entity.pdbx_description
1 polymer ?
#
loop_
_entity_poly.entity_id
_entity_poly.type
_entity_poly.pdbx_seq_one_letter_code
_entity_poly.pdbx_strand_id
1 'polypeptide(L)'
;MTSGKAIGENSLAAEVFAGLVDPAAQRAPVRADASVGRPRDPGIEERALRTALEVYSRLGWAGFSIGKVASSAHMGKSSLYLRWPTKEAMLLDAFNATDAFFQRRELELGDVPYVERISHIVESRMSTYFTPVGLAVIRLNLENQTVPEAVGDVWAKSAGRAVLRTRKLIRMGIDDGDLRPQTNLVQLCDALEGGMTVHVLATPPELRERAVARLGAYSKEFVAGTLGPWLTPKAVEAVRDYGSERSKAILALVDDFREG
;
A
#
# COMPACT_ATOMS: atom_id res chain seq x y z
N MET A 1 17.20 -6.86 34.71
CA MET A 1 17.75 -7.62 33.57
C MET A 1 16.64 -8.51 33.03
N THR A 2 15.88 -8.04 32.08
CA THR A 2 14.89 -8.85 31.36
C THR A 2 15.18 -8.67 29.88
N SER A 3 15.74 -9.75 29.32
CA SER A 3 16.06 -9.92 27.91
C SER A 3 14.80 -9.75 27.06
N GLY A 4 14.68 -8.65 26.36
CA GLY A 4 13.68 -8.46 25.32
C GLY A 4 14.01 -9.38 24.15
N LYS A 5 13.25 -10.46 24.05
CA LYS A 5 13.24 -11.34 22.89
C LYS A 5 12.71 -10.52 21.71
N ALA A 6 13.56 -10.21 20.75
CA ALA A 6 13.16 -9.66 19.46
C ALA A 6 12.16 -10.64 18.83
N ILE A 7 10.89 -10.30 18.92
CA ILE A 7 9.81 -11.04 18.26
C ILE A 7 9.94 -10.76 16.78
N GLY A 8 9.94 -11.84 16.00
CA GLY A 8 10.26 -11.91 14.60
C GLY A 8 9.79 -10.68 13.80
N GLU A 9 10.76 -9.97 13.26
CA GLU A 9 10.53 -8.94 12.28
C GLU A 9 9.78 -9.55 11.10
N ASN A 10 8.46 -9.47 11.24
CA ASN A 10 7.51 -9.31 10.18
C ASN A 10 7.50 -10.33 9.04
N SER A 11 6.77 -11.38 9.25
CA SER A 11 6.22 -12.17 8.14
C SER A 11 5.53 -11.26 7.11
N LEU A 12 4.72 -10.29 7.51
CA LEU A 12 3.96 -9.44 6.60
C LEU A 12 4.80 -8.35 5.92
N ALA A 13 5.70 -7.67 6.65
CA ALA A 13 6.62 -6.74 6.01
C ALA A 13 7.60 -7.49 5.10
N ALA A 14 8.05 -8.69 5.50
CA ALA A 14 8.86 -9.57 4.65
C ALA A 14 8.05 -10.06 3.44
N GLU A 15 6.76 -10.38 3.58
CA GLU A 15 5.87 -10.76 2.47
C GLU A 15 5.57 -9.57 1.54
N VAL A 16 5.32 -8.38 2.09
CA VAL A 16 5.19 -7.15 1.30
C VAL A 16 6.45 -6.92 0.49
N PHE A 17 7.63 -7.18 1.07
CA PHE A 17 8.90 -6.98 0.39
C PHE A 17 9.33 -8.16 -0.48
N ALA A 18 9.07 -9.40 -0.11
CA ALA A 18 9.33 -10.56 -0.97
C ALA A 18 8.48 -10.54 -2.25
N GLY A 19 7.29 -9.90 -2.18
CA GLY A 19 6.44 -9.67 -3.35
C GLY A 19 6.80 -8.44 -4.18
N LEU A 20 7.72 -7.56 -3.74
CA LEU A 20 8.11 -6.37 -4.48
C LEU A 20 8.98 -6.65 -5.71
N VAL A 21 9.56 -7.83 -5.82
CA VAL A 21 10.41 -8.20 -6.95
C VAL A 21 9.99 -9.56 -7.50
N ASP A 22 9.13 -9.54 -8.52
CA ASP A 22 8.96 -10.67 -9.42
C ASP A 22 9.99 -10.54 -10.56
N PRO A 23 10.93 -11.49 -10.71
CA PRO A 23 11.90 -11.49 -11.80
C PRO A 23 11.22 -11.56 -13.19
N ALA A 24 9.97 -12.01 -13.27
CA ALA A 24 9.22 -12.16 -14.52
C ALA A 24 8.58 -10.85 -15.02
N ALA A 25 8.23 -9.90 -14.13
CA ALA A 25 7.57 -8.65 -14.49
C ALA A 25 8.53 -7.59 -15.08
N GLN A 26 9.85 -7.79 -15.00
CA GLN A 26 10.86 -6.84 -15.49
C GLN A 26 11.35 -7.13 -16.93
N ARG A 27 10.72 -8.06 -17.65
CA ARG A 27 11.09 -8.33 -19.04
C ARG A 27 10.29 -7.49 -20.03
N ALA A 28 10.51 -6.18 -20.07
CA ALA A 28 10.43 -5.43 -21.31
C ALA A 28 11.74 -5.68 -22.09
N PRO A 29 11.74 -5.88 -23.43
CA PRO A 29 12.93 -6.26 -24.18
C PRO A 29 13.90 -5.08 -24.27
N VAL A 30 14.89 -5.03 -23.40
CA VAL A 30 16.08 -4.21 -23.59
C VAL A 30 16.98 -4.97 -24.57
N ARG A 31 17.27 -4.32 -25.71
CA ARG A 31 18.22 -4.81 -26.72
C ARG A 31 19.49 -5.30 -26.04
N ALA A 32 19.86 -6.54 -26.38
CA ALA A 32 21.10 -7.15 -25.97
C ALA A 32 22.27 -6.35 -26.55
N ASP A 33 23.03 -5.71 -25.68
CA ASP A 33 24.42 -5.38 -25.97
C ASP A 33 25.29 -6.03 -24.90
N ALA A 34 26.16 -6.91 -25.36
CA ALA A 34 26.91 -7.85 -24.54
C ALA A 34 28.15 -7.15 -23.95
N SER A 35 28.09 -6.86 -22.63
CA SER A 35 29.31 -6.72 -21.85
C SER A 35 29.23 -7.69 -20.64
N VAL A 36 30.23 -8.61 -20.61
CA VAL A 36 30.39 -9.65 -19.58
C VAL A 36 30.62 -8.98 -18.23
N GLY A 37 29.52 -8.78 -17.47
CA GLY A 37 29.54 -8.40 -16.07
C GLY A 37 28.86 -9.50 -15.23
N ARG A 38 29.35 -9.67 -13.97
CA ARG A 38 28.74 -10.59 -13.00
C ARG A 38 27.21 -10.46 -13.03
N PRO A 39 26.43 -11.57 -13.07
CA PRO A 39 24.97 -11.54 -13.11
C PRO A 39 24.41 -10.59 -12.04
N ARG A 40 23.46 -9.74 -12.44
CA ARG A 40 22.81 -8.81 -11.51
C ARG A 40 22.03 -9.64 -10.50
N ASP A 41 22.36 -9.49 -9.20
CA ASP A 41 21.62 -10.10 -8.11
C ASP A 41 20.29 -9.29 -7.91
N PRO A 42 19.11 -9.88 -8.21
CA PRO A 42 17.82 -9.20 -8.05
C PRO A 42 17.57 -8.78 -6.60
N GLY A 43 18.09 -9.53 -5.61
CA GLY A 43 17.96 -9.22 -4.20
C GLY A 43 18.69 -7.95 -3.76
N ILE A 44 19.69 -7.48 -4.55
CA ILE A 44 20.36 -6.20 -4.28
C ILE A 44 19.42 -5.03 -4.53
N GLU A 45 18.69 -5.06 -5.63
CA GLU A 45 17.78 -3.98 -6.01
C GLU A 45 16.61 -3.87 -5.02
N GLU A 46 15.96 -4.99 -4.72
CA GLU A 46 14.90 -5.05 -3.71
C GLU A 46 15.36 -4.49 -2.37
N ARG A 47 16.50 -4.94 -1.88
CA ARG A 47 17.05 -4.46 -0.60
C ARG A 47 17.35 -2.96 -0.63
N ALA A 48 17.87 -2.43 -1.76
CA ALA A 48 18.13 -1.01 -1.92
C ALA A 48 16.83 -0.18 -1.89
N LEU A 49 15.80 -0.59 -2.62
CA LEU A 49 14.52 0.12 -2.69
C LEU A 49 13.77 0.07 -1.36
N ARG A 50 13.77 -1.07 -0.68
CA ARG A 50 13.22 -1.20 0.69
C ARG A 50 13.94 -0.25 1.64
N THR A 51 15.27 -0.30 1.69
CA THR A 51 16.05 0.58 2.56
C THR A 51 15.85 2.06 2.21
N ALA A 52 15.63 2.38 0.94
CA ALA A 52 15.31 3.75 0.52
C ALA A 52 14.01 4.24 1.18
N LEU A 53 12.94 3.46 1.18
CA LEU A 53 11.68 3.80 1.86
C LEU A 53 11.85 3.89 3.37
N GLU A 54 12.61 2.99 4.00
CA GLU A 54 12.91 3.03 5.43
C GLU A 54 13.68 4.30 5.81
N VAL A 55 14.71 4.68 5.04
CA VAL A 55 15.49 5.91 5.27
C VAL A 55 14.60 7.13 5.05
N TYR A 56 13.80 7.14 3.97
CA TYR A 56 12.91 8.25 3.67
C TYR A 56 11.80 8.40 4.72
N SER A 57 11.20 7.32 5.18
CA SER A 57 10.16 7.39 6.23
C SER A 57 10.66 8.04 7.52
N ARG A 58 11.93 7.85 7.87
CA ARG A 58 12.55 8.43 9.07
C ARG A 58 13.05 9.86 8.87
N LEU A 59 13.68 10.14 7.75
CA LEU A 59 14.45 11.37 7.56
C LEU A 59 13.74 12.40 6.66
N GLY A 60 12.72 12.00 5.91
CA GLY A 60 12.05 12.84 4.92
C GLY A 60 12.96 13.26 3.77
N TRP A 61 12.44 14.08 2.90
CA TRP A 61 13.16 14.55 1.70
C TRP A 61 14.48 15.25 2.00
N ALA A 62 14.47 16.17 2.96
CA ALA A 62 15.66 16.94 3.33
C ALA A 62 16.80 16.06 3.87
N GLY A 63 16.45 15.01 4.60
CA GLY A 63 17.40 14.08 5.18
C GLY A 63 17.76 12.88 4.31
N PHE A 64 17.01 12.61 3.24
CA PHE A 64 17.20 11.47 2.36
C PHE A 64 18.37 11.66 1.39
N SER A 65 19.20 10.63 1.23
CA SER A 65 20.26 10.58 0.22
C SER A 65 20.64 9.14 -0.13
N ILE A 66 21.09 8.91 -1.38
CA ILE A 66 21.60 7.60 -1.83
C ILE A 66 22.76 7.13 -0.96
N GLY A 67 23.61 8.04 -0.48
CA GLY A 67 24.70 7.72 0.43
C GLY A 67 24.24 7.12 1.76
N LYS A 68 23.14 7.63 2.34
CA LYS A 68 22.53 7.07 3.55
C LYS A 68 21.89 5.70 3.28
N VAL A 69 21.23 5.53 2.13
CA VAL A 69 20.72 4.23 1.71
C VAL A 69 21.85 3.22 1.58
N ALA A 70 22.95 3.58 0.90
CA ALA A 70 24.12 2.72 0.76
C ALA A 70 24.68 2.25 2.11
N SER A 71 24.82 3.20 3.04
CA SER A 71 25.30 2.90 4.41
C SER A 71 24.33 1.99 5.17
N SER A 72 23.02 2.28 5.13
CA SER A 72 21.99 1.49 5.83
C SER A 72 21.80 0.10 5.23
N ALA A 73 21.94 -0.04 3.91
CA ALA A 73 21.80 -1.32 3.20
C ALA A 73 23.10 -2.14 3.17
N HIS A 74 24.22 -1.60 3.69
CA HIS A 74 25.56 -2.18 3.56
C HIS A 74 25.96 -2.45 2.10
N MET A 75 25.73 -1.46 1.23
CA MET A 75 25.99 -1.53 -0.22
C MET A 75 27.04 -0.50 -0.65
N GLY A 76 27.74 -0.83 -1.75
CA GLY A 76 28.68 0.11 -2.36
C GLY A 76 27.97 1.32 -2.94
N LYS A 77 28.38 2.54 -2.56
CA LYS A 77 27.81 3.81 -3.05
C LYS A 77 27.80 3.90 -4.57
N SER A 78 28.93 3.56 -5.21
CA SER A 78 29.08 3.60 -6.68
C SER A 78 28.08 2.68 -7.38
N SER A 79 27.79 1.51 -6.81
CA SER A 79 26.82 0.56 -7.36
C SER A 79 25.39 1.12 -7.36
N LEU A 80 25.02 1.89 -6.33
CA LEU A 80 23.72 2.54 -6.27
C LEU A 80 23.63 3.73 -7.22
N TYR A 81 24.67 4.57 -7.30
CA TYR A 81 24.68 5.71 -8.24
C TYR A 81 24.67 5.31 -9.71
N LEU A 82 25.22 4.15 -10.06
CA LEU A 82 25.12 3.59 -11.41
C LEU A 82 23.67 3.19 -11.78
N ARG A 83 22.84 2.87 -10.79
CA ARG A 83 21.45 2.49 -11.02
C ARG A 83 20.50 3.67 -10.88
N TRP A 84 20.73 4.48 -9.87
CA TRP A 84 19.92 5.66 -9.55
C TRP A 84 20.83 6.89 -9.50
N PRO A 85 20.92 7.65 -10.59
CA PRO A 85 21.80 8.83 -10.62
C PRO A 85 21.35 9.94 -9.67
N THR A 86 20.06 9.96 -9.34
CA THR A 86 19.47 10.95 -8.43
C THR A 86 18.62 10.30 -7.33
N LYS A 87 18.43 10.99 -6.22
CA LYS A 87 17.60 10.52 -5.11
C LYS A 87 16.11 10.44 -5.49
N GLU A 88 15.68 11.31 -6.40
CA GLU A 88 14.34 11.33 -7.00
C GLU A 88 14.07 10.02 -7.75
N ALA A 89 15.00 9.63 -8.63
CA ALA A 89 14.89 8.39 -9.38
C ALA A 89 14.79 7.17 -8.46
N MET A 90 15.63 7.10 -7.42
CA MET A 90 15.59 6.01 -6.46
C MET A 90 14.28 5.94 -5.70
N LEU A 91 13.77 7.07 -5.22
CA LEU A 91 12.50 7.10 -4.51
C LEU A 91 11.32 6.78 -5.42
N LEU A 92 11.31 7.28 -6.64
CA LEU A 92 10.27 6.98 -7.61
C LEU A 92 10.20 5.47 -7.88
N ASP A 93 11.33 4.82 -8.12
CA ASP A 93 11.38 3.37 -8.33
C ASP A 93 10.91 2.60 -7.08
N ALA A 94 11.32 3.05 -5.88
CA ALA A 94 10.90 2.42 -4.63
C ALA A 94 9.38 2.51 -4.41
N PHE A 95 8.77 3.65 -4.66
CA PHE A 95 7.31 3.81 -4.58
C PHE A 95 6.59 3.05 -5.68
N ASN A 96 7.12 3.03 -6.91
CA ASN A 96 6.53 2.27 -8.01
C ASN A 96 6.59 0.75 -7.78
N ALA A 97 7.65 0.24 -7.18
CA ALA A 97 7.75 -1.16 -6.78
C ALA A 97 6.66 -1.52 -5.75
N THR A 98 6.46 -0.66 -4.74
CA THR A 98 5.38 -0.82 -3.75
C THR A 98 4.00 -0.83 -4.42
N ASP A 99 3.79 0.08 -5.36
CA ASP A 99 2.54 0.19 -6.11
C ASP A 99 2.25 -1.05 -6.96
N ALA A 100 3.26 -1.55 -7.67
CA ALA A 100 3.16 -2.78 -8.45
C ALA A 100 2.82 -4.01 -7.60
N PHE A 101 3.32 -4.07 -6.35
CA PHE A 101 2.96 -5.10 -5.40
C PHE A 101 1.47 -5.08 -5.08
N PHE A 102 0.89 -3.92 -4.76
CA PHE A 102 -0.55 -3.81 -4.49
C PHE A 102 -1.41 -4.18 -5.69
N GLN A 103 -1.03 -3.71 -6.89
CA GLN A 103 -1.75 -4.03 -8.12
C GLN A 103 -1.77 -5.55 -8.38
N ARG A 104 -0.65 -6.24 -8.15
CA ARG A 104 -0.57 -7.69 -8.32
C ARG A 104 -1.50 -8.41 -7.34
N ARG A 105 -1.46 -8.05 -6.07
CA ARG A 105 -2.36 -8.63 -5.06
C ARG A 105 -3.83 -8.40 -5.38
N GLU A 106 -4.16 -7.23 -5.93
CA GLU A 106 -5.53 -6.95 -6.38
C GLU A 106 -5.94 -7.85 -7.55
N LEU A 107 -5.04 -8.09 -8.51
CA LEU A 107 -5.29 -9.02 -9.63
C LEU A 107 -5.45 -10.49 -9.15
N GLU A 108 -4.69 -10.89 -8.14
CA GLU A 108 -4.76 -12.23 -7.55
C GLU A 108 -6.09 -12.52 -6.86
N LEU A 109 -6.87 -11.50 -6.48
CA LEU A 109 -8.21 -11.69 -5.90
C LEU A 109 -9.19 -12.33 -6.88
N GLY A 110 -8.97 -12.18 -8.19
CA GLY A 110 -9.87 -12.71 -9.21
C GLY A 110 -11.25 -12.06 -9.17
N ASP A 111 -12.28 -12.86 -9.46
CA ASP A 111 -13.66 -12.39 -9.50
C ASP A 111 -14.33 -12.53 -8.13
N VAL A 112 -14.16 -11.53 -7.30
CA VAL A 112 -14.80 -11.41 -5.98
C VAL A 112 -15.79 -10.26 -5.97
N PRO A 113 -16.86 -10.30 -5.14
CA PRO A 113 -17.81 -9.20 -5.00
C PRO A 113 -17.12 -7.88 -4.65
N TYR A 114 -17.69 -6.77 -5.14
CA TYR A 114 -17.12 -5.43 -4.96
C TYR A 114 -16.74 -5.12 -3.50
N VAL A 115 -17.63 -5.39 -2.56
CA VAL A 115 -17.41 -5.12 -1.12
C VAL A 115 -16.25 -5.96 -0.57
N GLU A 116 -16.16 -7.21 -0.97
CA GLU A 116 -15.08 -8.12 -0.55
C GLU A 116 -13.73 -7.64 -1.12
N ARG A 117 -13.72 -7.22 -2.39
CA ARG A 117 -12.54 -6.59 -3.03
C ARG A 117 -12.07 -5.37 -2.24
N ILE A 118 -12.96 -4.46 -1.89
CA ILE A 118 -12.60 -3.27 -1.09
C ILE A 118 -12.04 -3.68 0.27
N SER A 119 -12.64 -4.66 0.94
CA SER A 119 -12.16 -5.15 2.24
C SER A 119 -10.73 -5.71 2.16
N HIS A 120 -10.40 -6.47 1.12
CA HIS A 120 -9.05 -6.97 0.89
C HIS A 120 -8.05 -5.84 0.63
N ILE A 121 -8.43 -4.84 -0.17
CA ILE A 121 -7.59 -3.67 -0.46
C ILE A 121 -7.33 -2.87 0.82
N VAL A 122 -8.36 -2.61 1.61
CA VAL A 122 -8.25 -1.88 2.89
C VAL A 122 -7.31 -2.62 3.84
N GLU A 123 -7.51 -3.93 4.06
CA GLU A 123 -6.66 -4.73 4.94
C GLU A 123 -5.20 -4.74 4.47
N SER A 124 -4.96 -4.95 3.19
CA SER A 124 -3.61 -4.96 2.60
C SER A 124 -2.90 -3.61 2.76
N ARG A 125 -3.62 -2.51 2.50
CA ARG A 125 -3.06 -1.16 2.66
C ARG A 125 -2.79 -0.81 4.11
N MET A 126 -3.73 -1.07 5.02
CA MET A 126 -3.53 -0.81 6.45
C MET A 126 -2.37 -1.62 7.01
N SER A 127 -2.25 -2.90 6.63
CA SER A 127 -1.10 -3.73 6.99
C SER A 127 0.22 -3.08 6.59
N THR A 128 0.27 -2.51 5.38
CA THR A 128 1.46 -1.80 4.88
C THR A 128 1.68 -0.48 5.60
N TYR A 129 0.63 0.29 5.90
CA TYR A 129 0.74 1.59 6.55
C TYR A 129 1.32 1.51 7.96
N PHE A 130 1.21 0.37 8.64
CA PHE A 130 1.90 0.12 9.91
C PHE A 130 3.41 -0.16 9.75
N THR A 131 3.91 -0.26 8.53
CA THR A 131 5.34 -0.49 8.23
C THR A 131 6.07 0.80 7.84
N PRO A 132 7.41 0.81 7.83
CA PRO A 132 8.18 1.94 7.31
C PRO A 132 7.82 2.33 5.87
N VAL A 133 7.42 1.37 5.03
CA VAL A 133 6.98 1.63 3.64
C VAL A 133 5.73 2.50 3.61
N GLY A 134 4.71 2.13 4.35
CA GLY A 134 3.49 2.91 4.39
C GLY A 134 3.68 4.27 5.05
N LEU A 135 4.52 4.35 6.10
CA LEU A 135 4.90 5.64 6.69
C LEU A 135 5.64 6.54 5.68
N ALA A 136 6.41 5.95 4.75
CA ALA A 136 7.02 6.70 3.65
C ALA A 136 5.96 7.28 2.70
N VAL A 137 4.90 6.52 2.37
CA VAL A 137 3.78 7.02 1.55
C VAL A 137 3.05 8.17 2.25
N ILE A 138 2.72 8.01 3.53
CA ILE A 138 2.07 9.07 4.33
C ILE A 138 2.94 10.33 4.39
N ARG A 139 4.24 10.17 4.60
CA ARG A 139 5.20 11.28 4.59
C ARG A 139 5.25 11.98 3.24
N LEU A 140 5.29 11.23 2.14
CA LEU A 140 5.30 11.80 0.79
C LEU A 140 4.05 12.64 0.51
N ASN A 141 2.88 12.19 0.97
CA ASN A 141 1.65 12.97 0.86
C ASN A 141 1.75 14.30 1.64
N LEU A 142 2.30 14.28 2.86
CA LEU A 142 2.50 15.49 3.66
C LEU A 142 3.54 16.43 3.04
N GLU A 143 4.69 15.90 2.62
CA GLU A 143 5.76 16.71 2.01
C GLU A 143 5.32 17.30 0.67
N ASN A 144 4.44 16.64 -0.08
CA ASN A 144 3.85 17.23 -1.28
C ASN A 144 2.99 18.47 -1.00
N GLN A 145 2.48 18.64 0.22
CA GLN A 145 1.76 19.85 0.63
C GLN A 145 2.70 20.94 1.16
N THR A 146 3.87 20.56 1.68
CA THR A 146 4.77 21.48 2.38
C THR A 146 6.00 21.88 1.56
N VAL A 147 6.47 21.01 0.67
CA VAL A 147 7.63 21.21 -0.22
C VAL A 147 7.38 20.63 -1.62
N PRO A 148 6.28 21.05 -2.31
CA PRO A 148 5.87 20.45 -3.58
C PRO A 148 6.91 20.58 -4.68
N GLU A 149 7.73 21.63 -4.68
CA GLU A 149 8.83 21.84 -5.62
C GLU A 149 9.91 20.76 -5.54
N ALA A 150 10.01 20.09 -4.39
CA ALA A 150 11.03 19.07 -4.14
C ALA A 150 10.52 17.64 -4.43
N VAL A 151 9.26 17.35 -4.12
CA VAL A 151 8.72 15.98 -4.18
C VAL A 151 7.53 15.82 -5.11
N GLY A 152 6.99 16.90 -5.70
CA GLY A 152 5.75 16.85 -6.48
C GLY A 152 5.79 15.89 -7.66
N ASP A 153 6.90 15.82 -8.37
CA ASP A 153 7.10 14.88 -9.48
C ASP A 153 7.09 13.41 -9.00
N VAL A 154 7.75 13.12 -7.88
CA VAL A 154 7.74 11.78 -7.28
C VAL A 154 6.33 11.43 -6.83
N TRP A 155 5.66 12.36 -6.15
CA TRP A 155 4.28 12.18 -5.70
C TRP A 155 3.32 11.92 -6.85
N ALA A 156 3.33 12.75 -7.88
CA ALA A 156 2.43 12.65 -9.03
C ALA A 156 2.61 11.32 -9.78
N LYS A 157 3.84 10.83 -9.89
CA LYS A 157 4.19 9.58 -10.58
C LYS A 157 4.06 8.32 -9.71
N SER A 158 3.69 8.45 -8.44
CA SER A 158 3.54 7.35 -7.48
C SER A 158 2.26 7.46 -6.65
N ALA A 159 2.29 8.07 -5.46
CA ALA A 159 1.16 8.17 -4.54
C ALA A 159 -0.08 8.83 -5.17
N GLY A 160 0.10 9.85 -6.01
CA GLY A 160 -0.99 10.50 -6.75
C GLY A 160 -1.75 9.53 -7.65
N ARG A 161 -1.04 8.59 -8.29
CA ARG A 161 -1.68 7.55 -9.10
C ARG A 161 -2.49 6.56 -8.25
N ALA A 162 -2.04 6.26 -7.03
CA ALA A 162 -2.79 5.41 -6.11
C ALA A 162 -4.14 6.05 -5.73
N VAL A 163 -4.18 7.36 -5.46
CA VAL A 163 -5.42 8.10 -5.22
C VAL A 163 -6.36 8.02 -6.42
N LEU A 164 -5.84 8.20 -7.64
CA LEU A 164 -6.65 8.09 -8.87
C LEU A 164 -7.23 6.68 -9.05
N ARG A 165 -6.50 5.63 -8.67
CA ARG A 165 -7.03 4.24 -8.71
C ARG A 165 -8.16 4.04 -7.71
N THR A 166 -8.03 4.53 -6.47
CA THR A 166 -9.13 4.44 -5.50
C THR A 166 -10.38 5.13 -6.02
N ARG A 167 -10.23 6.34 -6.60
CA ARG A 167 -11.37 7.04 -7.24
C ARG A 167 -11.98 6.24 -8.39
N LYS A 168 -11.13 5.63 -9.24
CA LYS A 168 -11.60 4.76 -10.33
C LYS A 168 -12.37 3.56 -9.79
N LEU A 169 -11.88 2.92 -8.75
CA LEU A 169 -12.52 1.77 -8.12
C LEU A 169 -13.90 2.13 -7.55
N ILE A 170 -14.05 3.29 -6.90
CA ILE A 170 -15.34 3.77 -6.42
C ILE A 170 -16.27 4.09 -7.62
N ARG A 171 -15.74 4.72 -8.68
CA ARG A 171 -16.50 5.01 -9.90
C ARG A 171 -17.04 3.72 -10.51
N MET A 172 -16.22 2.68 -10.63
CA MET A 172 -16.66 1.37 -11.14
C MET A 172 -17.81 0.80 -10.29
N GLY A 173 -17.70 0.86 -8.95
CA GLY A 173 -18.78 0.41 -8.08
C GLY A 173 -20.10 1.17 -8.28
N ILE A 174 -20.05 2.46 -8.63
CA ILE A 174 -21.25 3.26 -8.99
C ILE A 174 -21.76 2.84 -10.36
N ASP A 175 -20.90 2.76 -11.36
CA ASP A 175 -21.28 2.49 -12.76
C ASP A 175 -21.79 1.04 -12.92
N ASP A 176 -21.23 0.09 -12.19
CA ASP A 176 -21.66 -1.31 -12.15
C ASP A 176 -22.92 -1.52 -11.29
N GLY A 177 -23.34 -0.50 -10.54
CA GLY A 177 -24.54 -0.55 -9.69
C GLY A 177 -24.33 -1.31 -8.38
N ASP A 178 -23.11 -1.45 -7.90
CA ASP A 178 -22.78 -1.97 -6.57
C ASP A 178 -22.94 -0.87 -5.51
N LEU A 179 -22.64 0.37 -5.87
CA LEU A 179 -22.89 1.56 -5.06
C LEU A 179 -24.07 2.36 -5.63
N ARG A 180 -24.79 3.04 -4.74
CA ARG A 180 -25.93 3.90 -5.12
C ARG A 180 -25.47 5.04 -6.04
N PRO A 181 -26.28 5.45 -7.04
CA PRO A 181 -25.94 6.54 -7.96
C PRO A 181 -25.65 7.88 -7.27
N GLN A 182 -26.24 8.10 -6.08
CA GLN A 182 -26.07 9.32 -5.28
C GLN A 182 -24.76 9.33 -4.46
N THR A 183 -23.98 8.28 -4.52
CA THR A 183 -22.70 8.19 -3.78
C THR A 183 -21.78 9.33 -4.20
N ASN A 184 -21.37 10.15 -3.22
CA ASN A 184 -20.35 11.16 -3.46
C ASN A 184 -18.98 10.50 -3.52
N LEU A 185 -18.45 10.37 -4.74
CA LEU A 185 -17.18 9.71 -5.02
C LEU A 185 -16.02 10.30 -4.21
N VAL A 186 -15.95 11.63 -4.12
CA VAL A 186 -14.83 12.31 -3.42
C VAL A 186 -14.92 12.04 -1.93
N GLN A 187 -16.09 12.24 -1.33
CA GLN A 187 -16.29 12.01 0.11
C GLN A 187 -16.04 10.56 0.50
N LEU A 188 -16.48 9.60 -0.31
CA LEU A 188 -16.24 8.19 -0.04
C LEU A 188 -14.76 7.82 -0.16
N CYS A 189 -14.06 8.38 -1.15
CA CYS A 189 -12.61 8.23 -1.28
C CYS A 189 -11.88 8.81 -0.06
N ASP A 190 -12.27 10.02 0.36
CA ASP A 190 -11.67 10.70 1.51
C ASP A 190 -11.95 9.93 2.81
N ALA A 191 -13.14 9.36 2.97
CA ALA A 191 -13.48 8.52 4.13
C ALA A 191 -12.62 7.25 4.19
N LEU A 192 -12.43 6.56 3.06
CA LEU A 192 -11.60 5.36 2.99
C LEU A 192 -10.11 5.68 3.22
N GLU A 193 -9.53 6.59 2.44
CA GLU A 193 -8.09 6.91 2.52
C GLU A 193 -7.75 7.62 3.84
N GLY A 194 -8.59 8.57 4.25
CA GLY A 194 -8.42 9.32 5.50
C GLY A 194 -8.56 8.41 6.71
N GLY A 195 -9.59 7.56 6.75
CA GLY A 195 -9.82 6.64 7.86
C GLY A 195 -8.65 5.68 8.05
N MET A 196 -8.14 5.06 6.97
CA MET A 196 -6.95 4.20 7.04
C MET A 196 -5.72 4.96 7.55
N THR A 197 -5.47 6.15 7.00
CA THR A 197 -4.30 6.97 7.35
C THR A 197 -4.37 7.43 8.81
N VAL A 198 -5.51 7.96 9.24
CA VAL A 198 -5.70 8.45 10.62
C VAL A 198 -5.62 7.31 11.62
N HIS A 199 -6.20 6.15 11.33
CA HIS A 199 -6.10 4.98 12.23
C HIS A 199 -4.65 4.61 12.53
N VAL A 200 -3.80 4.57 11.50
CA VAL A 200 -2.38 4.25 11.66
C VAL A 200 -1.63 5.34 12.42
N LEU A 201 -1.86 6.61 12.07
CA LEU A 201 -1.18 7.74 12.72
C LEU A 201 -1.61 7.95 14.16
N ALA A 202 -2.89 7.71 14.48
CA ALA A 202 -3.43 7.84 15.83
C ALA A 202 -3.13 6.62 16.73
N THR A 203 -2.67 5.51 16.15
CA THR A 203 -2.31 4.32 16.93
C THR A 203 -0.96 4.52 17.63
N PRO A 204 -0.93 4.57 18.98
CA PRO A 204 0.32 4.70 19.72
C PRO A 204 1.29 3.57 19.41
N PRO A 205 2.62 3.83 19.41
CA PRO A 205 3.64 2.82 19.08
C PRO A 205 3.51 1.52 19.88
N GLU A 206 3.18 1.61 21.15
CA GLU A 206 3.00 0.48 22.07
C GLU A 206 1.76 -0.38 21.78
N LEU A 207 0.80 0.14 21.02
CA LEU A 207 -0.41 -0.58 20.63
C LEU A 207 -0.36 -1.13 19.20
N ARG A 208 0.70 -0.84 18.44
CA ARG A 208 0.80 -1.23 17.02
C ARG A 208 0.69 -2.74 16.80
N GLU A 209 1.40 -3.55 17.57
CA GLU A 209 1.33 -5.02 17.43
C GLU A 209 -0.10 -5.53 17.63
N ARG A 210 -0.80 -5.00 18.63
CA ARG A 210 -2.20 -5.35 18.89
C ARG A 210 -3.12 -4.87 17.77
N ALA A 211 -2.91 -3.68 17.23
CA ALA A 211 -3.66 -3.15 16.09
C ALA A 211 -3.47 -4.03 14.84
N VAL A 212 -2.22 -4.38 14.52
CA VAL A 212 -1.90 -5.27 13.39
C VAL A 212 -2.55 -6.65 13.56
N ALA A 213 -2.52 -7.23 14.76
CA ALA A 213 -3.16 -8.53 15.03
C ALA A 213 -4.70 -8.50 14.83
N ARG A 214 -5.33 -7.32 14.91
CA ARG A 214 -6.79 -7.13 14.73
C ARG A 214 -7.18 -6.59 13.35
N LEU A 215 -6.24 -6.35 12.45
CA LEU A 215 -6.54 -5.72 11.16
C LEU A 215 -7.60 -6.46 10.34
N GLY A 216 -7.60 -7.79 10.36
CA GLY A 216 -8.59 -8.57 9.64
C GLY A 216 -10.04 -8.38 10.16
N ALA A 217 -10.23 -8.13 11.44
CA ALA A 217 -11.54 -7.76 11.99
C ALA A 217 -11.84 -6.29 11.71
N TYR A 218 -10.90 -5.40 12.06
CA TYR A 218 -11.06 -3.97 11.88
C TYR A 218 -11.36 -3.57 10.43
N SER A 219 -10.70 -4.18 9.44
CA SER A 219 -10.94 -3.86 8.02
C SER A 219 -12.37 -4.18 7.59
N LYS A 220 -12.96 -5.27 8.11
CA LYS A 220 -14.35 -5.62 7.84
C LYS A 220 -15.33 -4.63 8.48
N GLU A 221 -15.11 -4.30 9.75
CA GLU A 221 -15.89 -3.29 10.47
C GLU A 221 -15.80 -1.93 9.78
N PHE A 222 -14.60 -1.49 9.41
CA PHE A 222 -14.36 -0.23 8.74
C PHE A 222 -15.04 -0.16 7.36
N VAL A 223 -14.94 -1.23 6.57
CA VAL A 223 -15.58 -1.30 5.25
C VAL A 223 -17.11 -1.36 5.39
N ALA A 224 -17.65 -2.15 6.32
CA ALA A 224 -19.09 -2.22 6.56
C ALA A 224 -19.65 -0.85 6.96
N GLY A 225 -19.00 -0.15 7.90
CA GLY A 225 -19.45 1.18 8.35
C GLY A 225 -19.31 2.26 7.26
N THR A 226 -18.25 2.18 6.43
CA THR A 226 -17.98 3.19 5.40
C THR A 226 -18.79 2.98 4.13
N LEU A 227 -18.91 1.74 3.64
CA LEU A 227 -19.63 1.42 2.41
C LEU A 227 -21.09 1.03 2.63
N GLY A 228 -21.43 0.46 3.78
CA GLY A 228 -22.76 -0.08 4.07
C GLY A 228 -23.93 0.85 3.70
N PRO A 229 -23.88 2.17 4.04
CA PRO A 229 -24.92 3.12 3.66
C PRO A 229 -25.09 3.30 2.15
N TRP A 230 -24.07 3.00 1.37
CA TRP A 230 -24.02 3.23 -0.08
C TRP A 230 -24.29 1.97 -0.90
N LEU A 231 -24.28 0.79 -0.29
CA LEU A 231 -24.48 -0.48 -0.99
C LEU A 231 -25.90 -0.59 -1.55
N THR A 232 -26.00 -1.09 -2.79
CA THR A 232 -27.28 -1.44 -3.40
C THR A 232 -27.73 -2.83 -2.96
N PRO A 233 -29.01 -3.19 -3.13
CA PRO A 233 -29.49 -4.56 -2.97
C PRO A 233 -28.71 -5.58 -3.82
N LYS A 234 -28.35 -5.23 -5.06
CA LYS A 234 -27.52 -6.04 -5.95
C LYS A 234 -26.17 -6.39 -5.31
N ALA A 235 -25.46 -5.41 -4.76
CA ALA A 235 -24.17 -5.66 -4.12
C ALA A 235 -24.30 -6.56 -2.89
N VAL A 236 -25.35 -6.36 -2.09
CA VAL A 236 -25.65 -7.20 -0.91
C VAL A 236 -25.95 -8.63 -1.32
N GLU A 237 -26.74 -8.82 -2.37
CA GLU A 237 -27.05 -10.16 -2.90
C GLU A 237 -25.80 -10.86 -3.45
N ALA A 238 -24.97 -10.17 -4.24
CA ALA A 238 -23.72 -10.71 -4.76
C ALA A 238 -22.77 -11.18 -3.64
N VAL A 239 -22.66 -10.41 -2.54
CA VAL A 239 -21.87 -10.78 -1.36
C VAL A 239 -22.47 -12.01 -0.66
N ARG A 240 -23.81 -12.09 -0.57
CA ARG A 240 -24.52 -13.21 0.04
C ARG A 240 -24.33 -14.49 -0.78
N ASP A 241 -24.47 -14.41 -2.09
CA ASP A 241 -24.33 -15.55 -3.02
C ASP A 241 -22.89 -16.09 -3.06
N TYR A 242 -21.90 -15.19 -3.00
CA TYR A 242 -20.49 -15.58 -2.95
C TYR A 242 -20.16 -16.36 -1.67
N GLY A 243 -20.74 -16.00 -0.54
CA GLY A 243 -20.83 -16.80 0.67
C GLY A 243 -19.51 -17.11 1.38
N SER A 244 -18.43 -16.38 1.11
CA SER A 244 -17.18 -16.52 1.86
C SER A 244 -17.36 -16.12 3.33
N GLU A 245 -16.49 -16.59 4.22
CA GLU A 245 -16.51 -16.19 5.62
C GLU A 245 -16.30 -14.67 5.80
N ARG A 246 -15.53 -14.05 4.91
CA ARG A 246 -15.36 -12.58 4.86
C ARG A 246 -16.65 -11.89 4.46
N SER A 247 -17.32 -12.38 3.41
CA SER A 247 -18.60 -11.89 2.93
C SER A 247 -19.67 -11.95 4.02
N LYS A 248 -19.82 -13.08 4.67
CA LYS A 248 -20.79 -13.25 5.78
C LYS A 248 -20.53 -12.28 6.92
N ALA A 249 -19.26 -12.12 7.33
CA ALA A 249 -18.90 -11.20 8.40
C ALA A 249 -19.17 -9.74 8.06
N ILE A 250 -18.92 -9.31 6.80
CA ILE A 250 -19.20 -7.95 6.35
C ILE A 250 -20.71 -7.70 6.31
N LEU A 251 -21.50 -8.64 5.79
CA LEU A 251 -22.96 -8.50 5.74
C LEU A 251 -23.60 -8.38 7.11
N ALA A 252 -23.19 -9.22 8.07
CA ALA A 252 -23.69 -9.14 9.46
C ALA A 252 -23.46 -7.72 10.03
N LEU A 253 -22.25 -7.16 9.81
CA LEU A 253 -21.93 -5.80 10.25
C LEU A 253 -22.74 -4.72 9.51
N VAL A 254 -23.02 -4.88 8.21
CA VAL A 254 -23.86 -3.95 7.45
C VAL A 254 -25.31 -3.98 7.94
N ASP A 255 -25.84 -5.15 8.25
CA ASP A 255 -27.20 -5.32 8.76
C ASP A 255 -27.31 -4.70 10.16
N ASP A 256 -26.35 -4.93 11.06
CA ASP A 256 -26.28 -4.30 12.39
C ASP A 256 -26.29 -2.76 12.31
N PHE A 257 -25.55 -2.16 11.34
CA PHE A 257 -25.52 -0.70 11.13
C PHE A 257 -26.82 -0.13 10.53
N ARG A 258 -27.69 -0.96 9.95
CA ARG A 258 -28.98 -0.53 9.38
C ARG A 258 -30.13 -0.59 10.38
N GLU A 259 -29.99 -1.43 11.39
CA GLU A 259 -31.01 -1.65 12.42
C GLU A 259 -30.83 -0.72 13.65
N GLY A 260 -29.62 -0.18 13.89
CA GLY A 260 -29.28 0.76 14.97
C GLY A 260 -29.38 2.20 14.58
#